data_4fe1d7b586d5848bb736be81fb3d2911
#
_entry.id   4fe1d7b586d5848bb736be81fb3d2911
#
_cell.length_a   1.000
_cell.length_b   1.000
_cell.length_c   1.000
_cell.angle_alpha   90.00
_cell.angle_beta   90.00
_cell.angle_gamma   90.00
#
_symmetry.space_group_name_H-M   'P 1'
#
loop_
_entity.id
_entity.type
_entity.pdbx_description
1 polymer ?
#
loop_
_entity_poly.entity_id
_entity_poly.type
_entity_poly.pdbx_seq_one_letter_code
_entity_poly.pdbx_strand_id
1 'polypeptide(L)'
;MVAAGVNFGLDLVEEIAELKRERNAVILAHNYQVPELQDIADYVGDSLGLSYQAAQTDADVILFCGVHFMAETAKILNPTKKVLLPDLDAGCSLSESCPPEKLKAFLDAHAEKNYYVIAYINCSAGVKALSDVICTSGNAEKIVRSAPADRNILFVPDQNLGAWVMERTGRKMDLWQGNCYIHVEFTARSINRIRETYPNAPVVAHPECTYAVRLLADEVCSTEKMVTFCRNSPAREIIVVTEAGMLHRLKKEVPGKLFIPGPTENCFCGECRFMKMNTLEKAHAALLNMSPEIVLPEALRKRAEAPILRMLELSKS
;
A
#
# COMPACT_ATOMS: atom_id res chain seq x y z
N MET A 1 42.56 -14.79 21.15
CA MET A 1 41.18 -14.43 21.53
C MET A 1 40.52 -13.78 20.31
N VAL A 2 39.69 -14.53 19.59
CA VAL A 2 38.92 -14.01 18.49
C VAL A 2 37.69 -13.36 19.14
N ALA A 3 37.53 -12.04 19.00
CA ALA A 3 36.33 -11.35 19.44
C ALA A 3 35.12 -11.94 18.69
N ALA A 4 34.19 -12.54 19.43
CA ALA A 4 32.93 -12.93 18.90
C ALA A 4 32.25 -11.66 18.36
N GLY A 5 32.08 -11.59 17.04
CA GLY A 5 31.31 -10.52 16.42
C GLY A 5 29.88 -10.61 16.96
N VAL A 6 29.48 -9.65 17.76
CA VAL A 6 28.14 -9.49 18.24
C VAL A 6 27.26 -9.28 16.98
N ASN A 7 26.32 -10.18 16.74
CA ASN A 7 25.45 -10.13 15.57
C ASN A 7 24.23 -9.25 15.93
N PHE A 8 24.44 -7.93 15.96
CA PHE A 8 23.48 -6.93 16.40
C PHE A 8 22.07 -7.12 15.82
N GLY A 9 21.97 -7.69 14.60
CA GLY A 9 20.67 -7.90 13.96
C GLY A 9 19.89 -9.07 14.53
N LEU A 10 20.54 -10.14 14.98
CA LEU A 10 19.87 -11.29 15.62
C LEU A 10 19.40 -10.92 17.03
N ASP A 11 20.21 -10.17 17.79
CA ASP A 11 19.81 -9.71 19.12
C ASP A 11 18.56 -8.83 19.06
N LEU A 12 18.46 -7.91 18.06
CA LEU A 12 17.28 -7.07 17.88
C LEU A 12 16.01 -7.87 17.51
N VAL A 13 16.13 -8.91 16.71
CA VAL A 13 14.98 -9.77 16.33
C VAL A 13 14.43 -10.50 17.56
N GLU A 14 15.32 -11.03 18.41
CA GLU A 14 14.95 -11.70 19.65
C GLU A 14 14.30 -10.73 20.62
N GLU A 15 14.89 -9.54 20.83
CA GLU A 15 14.33 -8.49 21.68
C GLU A 15 12.96 -8.00 21.19
N ILE A 16 12.77 -7.81 19.86
CA ILE A 16 11.47 -7.49 19.27
C ILE A 16 10.44 -8.60 19.56
N ALA A 17 10.84 -9.86 19.44
CA ALA A 17 9.95 -10.99 19.72
C ALA A 17 9.54 -11.05 21.21
N GLU A 18 10.44 -10.67 22.13
CA GLU A 18 10.13 -10.57 23.56
C GLU A 18 9.18 -9.39 23.83
N LEU A 19 9.52 -8.20 23.37
CA LEU A 19 8.68 -7.00 23.51
C LEU A 19 7.27 -7.21 22.92
N LYS A 20 7.18 -7.89 21.78
CA LYS A 20 5.92 -8.24 21.15
C LYS A 20 5.04 -9.08 22.08
N ARG A 21 5.60 -10.09 22.74
CA ARG A 21 4.87 -10.92 23.72
C ARG A 21 4.47 -10.12 24.96
N GLU A 22 5.40 -9.35 25.53
CA GLU A 22 5.17 -8.53 26.73
C GLU A 22 4.09 -7.47 26.54
N ARG A 23 4.00 -6.90 25.34
CA ARG A 23 3.05 -5.83 24.99
C ARG A 23 1.74 -6.34 24.39
N ASN A 24 1.59 -7.66 24.27
CA ASN A 24 0.49 -8.23 23.47
C ASN A 24 0.35 -7.52 22.11
N ALA A 25 1.47 -7.45 21.38
CA ALA A 25 1.55 -6.70 20.14
C ALA A 25 1.50 -7.60 18.90
N VAL A 26 0.90 -7.09 17.82
CA VAL A 26 0.97 -7.64 16.46
C VAL A 26 1.79 -6.74 15.57
N ILE A 27 2.63 -7.31 14.72
CA ILE A 27 3.42 -6.58 13.71
C ILE A 27 2.79 -6.80 12.35
N LEU A 28 2.29 -5.72 11.75
CA LEU A 28 1.72 -5.71 10.41
C LEU A 28 2.70 -5.00 9.47
N ALA A 29 3.16 -5.67 8.41
CA ALA A 29 4.11 -5.10 7.46
C ALA A 29 3.55 -5.06 6.04
N HIS A 30 3.76 -3.93 5.35
CA HIS A 30 3.41 -3.83 3.95
C HIS A 30 4.43 -4.56 3.06
N ASN A 31 3.98 -5.08 1.91
CA ASN A 31 4.80 -5.77 0.90
C ASN A 31 6.04 -5.00 0.44
N TYR A 32 6.06 -3.68 0.62
CA TYR A 32 7.15 -2.79 0.20
C TYR A 32 8.15 -2.48 1.32
N GLN A 33 8.02 -3.12 2.48
CA GLN A 33 8.99 -2.96 3.55
C GLN A 33 10.32 -3.63 3.22
N VAL A 34 11.36 -3.26 3.97
CA VAL A 34 12.64 -3.95 3.92
C VAL A 34 12.49 -5.42 4.34
N PRO A 35 13.33 -6.34 3.82
CA PRO A 35 13.24 -7.76 4.11
C PRO A 35 13.16 -8.09 5.60
N GLU A 36 13.97 -7.42 6.41
CA GLU A 36 14.07 -7.65 7.85
C GLU A 36 12.74 -7.39 8.57
N LEU A 37 12.00 -6.34 8.16
CA LEU A 37 10.70 -6.04 8.73
C LEU A 37 9.60 -6.98 8.21
N GLN A 38 9.70 -7.44 6.96
CA GLN A 38 8.79 -8.45 6.46
C GLN A 38 9.00 -9.80 7.19
N ASP A 39 10.24 -10.11 7.56
CA ASP A 39 10.60 -11.39 8.19
C ASP A 39 10.14 -11.50 9.65
N ILE A 40 10.09 -10.39 10.39
CA ILE A 40 9.59 -10.36 11.79
C ILE A 40 8.08 -10.13 11.90
N ALA A 41 7.41 -9.79 10.79
CA ALA A 41 5.99 -9.48 10.81
C ALA A 41 5.11 -10.72 11.03
N ASP A 42 4.03 -10.56 11.79
CA ASP A 42 2.99 -11.59 11.94
C ASP A 42 2.17 -11.72 10.65
N TYR A 43 2.05 -10.61 9.92
CA TYR A 43 1.34 -10.57 8.66
C TYR A 43 1.99 -9.60 7.69
N VAL A 44 2.26 -10.08 6.47
CA VAL A 44 2.76 -9.27 5.36
C VAL A 44 1.68 -9.23 4.29
N GLY A 45 1.31 -8.03 3.83
CA GLY A 45 0.23 -7.92 2.87
C GLY A 45 0.14 -6.57 2.15
N ASP A 46 -0.90 -6.45 1.33
CA ASP A 46 -1.32 -5.17 0.76
C ASP A 46 -2.20 -4.38 1.73
N SER A 47 -2.57 -3.15 1.35
CA SER A 47 -3.38 -2.27 2.19
C SER A 47 -4.74 -2.87 2.56
N LEU A 48 -5.35 -3.68 1.67
CA LEU A 48 -6.64 -4.31 1.96
C LEU A 48 -6.49 -5.43 2.99
N GLY A 49 -5.54 -6.35 2.76
CA GLY A 49 -5.25 -7.44 3.68
C GLY A 49 -4.86 -6.94 5.06
N LEU A 50 -3.98 -5.92 5.13
CA LEU A 50 -3.57 -5.30 6.39
C LEU A 50 -4.73 -4.61 7.12
N SER A 51 -5.67 -3.99 6.39
CA SER A 51 -6.87 -3.39 7.00
C SER A 51 -7.77 -4.46 7.63
N TYR A 52 -7.93 -5.63 6.98
CA TYR A 52 -8.66 -6.75 7.55
C TYR A 52 -7.97 -7.30 8.81
N GLN A 53 -6.64 -7.48 8.75
CA GLN A 53 -5.88 -7.97 9.90
C GLN A 53 -5.95 -7.00 11.09
N ALA A 54 -5.80 -5.70 10.80
CA ALA A 54 -5.95 -4.67 11.83
C ALA A 54 -7.33 -4.71 12.48
N ALA A 55 -8.41 -4.88 11.68
CA ALA A 55 -9.78 -4.92 12.19
C ALA A 55 -10.10 -6.17 13.02
N GLN A 56 -9.38 -7.28 12.83
CA GLN A 56 -9.69 -8.59 13.44
C GLN A 56 -8.74 -8.98 14.56
N THR A 57 -7.61 -8.30 14.75
CA THR A 57 -6.63 -8.66 15.76
C THR A 57 -7.14 -8.45 17.19
N ASP A 58 -6.84 -9.37 18.08
CA ASP A 58 -7.11 -9.25 19.54
C ASP A 58 -5.94 -8.58 20.30
N ALA A 59 -4.83 -8.28 19.62
CA ALA A 59 -3.68 -7.63 20.24
C ALA A 59 -4.04 -6.23 20.77
N ASP A 60 -3.40 -5.82 21.86
CA ASP A 60 -3.58 -4.49 22.46
C ASP A 60 -2.78 -3.40 21.71
N VAL A 61 -1.68 -3.83 21.08
CA VAL A 61 -0.76 -2.96 20.36
C VAL A 61 -0.62 -3.44 18.92
N ILE A 62 -0.69 -2.51 17.98
CA ILE A 62 -0.41 -2.76 16.56
C ILE A 62 0.86 -1.98 16.21
N LEU A 63 1.96 -2.66 15.92
CA LEU A 63 3.11 -2.06 15.29
C LEU A 63 2.92 -2.14 13.77
N PHE A 64 2.67 -1.00 13.15
CA PHE A 64 2.40 -0.92 11.73
C PHE A 64 3.67 -0.54 10.95
N CYS A 65 4.36 -1.51 10.35
CA CYS A 65 5.50 -1.29 9.46
C CYS A 65 4.99 -0.98 8.05
N GLY A 66 4.79 0.31 7.79
CA GLY A 66 4.22 0.85 6.56
C GLY A 66 4.41 2.37 6.50
N VAL A 67 3.44 3.06 5.93
CA VAL A 67 3.42 4.52 5.86
C VAL A 67 2.25 5.11 6.64
N HIS A 68 2.32 6.41 6.92
CA HIS A 68 1.45 7.11 7.86
C HIS A 68 -0.05 6.84 7.64
N PHE A 69 -0.55 6.96 6.40
CA PHE A 69 -1.98 6.75 6.11
C PHE A 69 -2.46 5.31 6.38
N MET A 70 -1.56 4.32 6.33
CA MET A 70 -1.88 2.92 6.66
C MET A 70 -2.05 2.75 8.16
N ALA A 71 -1.14 3.33 8.94
CA ALA A 71 -1.23 3.33 10.40
C ALA A 71 -2.44 4.16 10.89
N GLU A 72 -2.79 5.28 10.21
CA GLU A 72 -4.07 5.97 10.43
C GLU A 72 -5.26 5.05 10.19
N THR A 73 -5.26 4.27 9.11
CA THR A 73 -6.35 3.32 8.82
C THR A 73 -6.49 2.27 9.92
N ALA A 74 -5.36 1.73 10.41
CA ALA A 74 -5.36 0.82 11.56
C ALA A 74 -5.92 1.48 12.82
N LYS A 75 -5.55 2.75 13.11
CA LYS A 75 -6.07 3.51 14.26
C LYS A 75 -7.54 3.84 14.12
N ILE A 76 -8.03 4.16 12.93
CA ILE A 76 -9.46 4.41 12.66
C ILE A 76 -10.29 3.17 13.01
N LEU A 77 -9.84 1.99 12.60
CA LEU A 77 -10.52 0.72 12.86
C LEU A 77 -10.37 0.22 14.30
N ASN A 78 -9.35 0.67 15.02
CA ASN A 78 -9.02 0.24 16.38
C ASN A 78 -8.83 1.43 17.33
N PRO A 79 -9.89 2.17 17.66
CA PRO A 79 -9.78 3.40 18.45
C PRO A 79 -9.20 3.19 19.86
N THR A 80 -9.43 2.03 20.45
CA THR A 80 -8.97 1.69 21.81
C THR A 80 -7.57 1.10 21.87
N LYS A 81 -7.07 0.59 20.73
CA LYS A 81 -5.73 -0.02 20.65
C LYS A 81 -4.65 1.04 20.42
N LYS A 82 -3.46 0.74 20.90
CA LYS A 82 -2.29 1.56 20.59
C LYS A 82 -1.74 1.16 19.21
N VAL A 83 -1.71 2.11 18.29
CA VAL A 83 -1.13 1.91 16.95
C VAL A 83 0.17 2.68 16.87
N LEU A 84 1.27 1.96 16.72
CA LEU A 84 2.62 2.49 16.61
C LEU A 84 3.06 2.50 15.13
N LEU A 85 3.79 3.53 14.74
CA LEU A 85 4.46 3.62 13.44
C LEU A 85 5.96 3.84 13.73
N PRO A 86 6.87 3.00 13.23
CA PRO A 86 8.31 3.12 13.58
C PRO A 86 8.92 4.48 13.27
N ASP A 87 8.42 5.15 12.21
CA ASP A 87 8.85 6.50 11.82
C ASP A 87 7.64 7.33 11.37
N LEU A 88 7.36 8.45 12.04
CA LEU A 88 6.24 9.33 11.68
C LEU A 88 6.45 10.07 10.35
N ASP A 89 7.70 10.23 9.90
CA ASP A 89 8.04 10.84 8.61
C ASP A 89 7.88 9.85 7.44
N ALA A 90 7.54 8.59 7.72
CA ALA A 90 7.16 7.61 6.71
C ALA A 90 5.84 8.01 6.03
N GLY A 91 5.88 9.08 5.22
CA GLY A 91 4.77 9.67 4.48
C GLY A 91 4.44 8.93 3.18
N CYS A 92 3.70 9.62 2.31
CA CYS A 92 3.38 9.11 0.97
C CYS A 92 3.12 10.28 0.02
N SER A 93 3.92 10.40 -1.04
CA SER A 93 3.77 11.48 -2.04
C SER A 93 2.37 11.50 -2.68
N LEU A 94 1.78 10.32 -2.87
CA LEU A 94 0.43 10.22 -3.40
C LEU A 94 -0.61 10.76 -2.41
N SER A 95 -0.50 10.42 -1.13
CA SER A 95 -1.36 10.97 -0.08
C SER A 95 -1.21 12.49 0.03
N GLU A 96 0.00 13.00 -0.08
CA GLU A 96 0.31 14.44 -0.03
C GLU A 96 -0.21 15.20 -1.25
N SER A 97 -0.41 14.54 -2.39
CA SER A 97 -0.93 15.15 -3.62
C SER A 97 -2.39 15.61 -3.51
N CYS A 98 -3.14 15.07 -2.55
CA CYS A 98 -4.55 15.38 -2.31
C CYS A 98 -4.77 15.81 -0.84
N PRO A 99 -4.38 17.02 -0.44
CA PRO A 99 -4.67 17.52 0.89
C PRO A 99 -6.19 17.68 1.12
N PRO A 100 -6.72 17.35 2.31
CA PRO A 100 -8.16 17.36 2.58
C PRO A 100 -8.80 18.75 2.39
N GLU A 101 -8.10 19.83 2.69
CA GLU A 101 -8.58 21.19 2.45
C GLU A 101 -8.73 21.51 0.96
N LYS A 102 -7.84 21.01 0.11
CA LYS A 102 -7.94 21.17 -1.35
C LYS A 102 -9.08 20.32 -1.92
N LEU A 103 -9.24 19.08 -1.45
CA LEU A 103 -10.36 18.26 -1.85
C LEU A 103 -11.68 18.88 -1.44
N LYS A 104 -11.79 19.39 -0.19
CA LYS A 104 -12.98 20.08 0.28
C LYS A 104 -13.31 21.30 -0.58
N ALA A 105 -12.33 22.15 -0.84
CA ALA A 105 -12.52 23.34 -1.68
C ALA A 105 -12.97 22.96 -3.12
N PHE A 106 -12.41 21.88 -3.68
CA PHE A 106 -12.83 21.37 -4.98
C PHE A 106 -14.29 20.89 -4.97
N LEU A 107 -14.70 20.13 -3.95
CA LEU A 107 -16.07 19.65 -3.81
C LEU A 107 -17.06 20.79 -3.61
N ASP A 108 -16.71 21.79 -2.80
CA ASP A 108 -17.54 22.97 -2.57
C ASP A 108 -17.70 23.80 -3.87
N ALA A 109 -16.63 23.95 -4.66
CA ALA A 109 -16.65 24.67 -5.94
C ALA A 109 -17.42 23.96 -7.05
N HIS A 110 -17.68 22.65 -6.92
CA HIS A 110 -18.38 21.82 -7.89
C HIS A 110 -19.59 21.11 -7.27
N ALA A 111 -20.28 21.79 -6.33
CA ALA A 111 -21.40 21.18 -5.60
C ALA A 111 -22.56 20.70 -6.54
N GLU A 112 -22.72 21.36 -7.69
CA GLU A 112 -23.70 21.00 -8.73
C GLU A 112 -23.42 19.63 -9.35
N LYS A 113 -22.18 19.15 -9.32
CA LYS A 113 -21.80 17.83 -9.85
C LYS A 113 -22.30 16.68 -8.99
N ASN A 114 -22.64 16.91 -7.73
CA ASN A 114 -23.11 15.90 -6.78
C ASN A 114 -22.20 14.64 -6.79
N TYR A 115 -20.91 14.85 -6.56
CA TYR A 115 -19.91 13.79 -6.63
C TYR A 115 -20.14 12.67 -5.61
N TYR A 116 -19.99 11.44 -6.06
CA TYR A 116 -19.71 10.27 -5.27
C TYR A 116 -18.18 10.10 -5.21
N VAL A 117 -17.60 10.37 -4.04
CA VAL A 117 -16.15 10.39 -3.87
C VAL A 117 -15.66 9.00 -3.53
N ILE A 118 -14.90 8.40 -4.43
CA ILE A 118 -14.19 7.13 -4.22
C ILE A 118 -12.73 7.46 -3.95
N ALA A 119 -12.26 7.22 -2.72
CA ALA A 119 -10.86 7.46 -2.40
C ALA A 119 -10.06 6.15 -2.38
N TYR A 120 -8.99 6.13 -3.14
CA TYR A 120 -7.94 5.15 -2.97
C TYR A 120 -7.34 5.30 -1.56
N ILE A 121 -7.13 4.19 -0.88
CA ILE A 121 -6.73 4.14 0.54
C ILE A 121 -5.44 4.92 0.83
N ASN A 122 -4.61 5.18 -0.21
CA ASN A 122 -3.39 5.97 -0.15
C ASN A 122 -3.70 7.48 0.00
N CYS A 123 -4.43 7.82 1.05
CA CYS A 123 -4.84 9.17 1.38
C CYS A 123 -4.95 9.33 2.92
N SER A 124 -4.89 10.57 3.40
CA SER A 124 -4.98 10.88 4.83
C SER A 124 -6.36 10.57 5.43
N ALA A 125 -6.45 10.47 6.76
CA ALA A 125 -7.72 10.38 7.47
C ALA A 125 -8.67 11.53 7.12
N GLY A 126 -8.13 12.73 6.84
CA GLY A 126 -8.91 13.89 6.41
C GLY A 126 -9.61 13.67 5.07
N VAL A 127 -8.93 13.09 4.09
CA VAL A 127 -9.52 12.72 2.79
C VAL A 127 -10.52 11.58 2.93
N LYS A 128 -10.19 10.56 3.73
CA LYS A 128 -11.12 9.47 4.05
C LYS A 128 -12.44 10.01 4.61
N ALA A 129 -12.37 11.00 5.49
CA ALA A 129 -13.55 11.64 6.12
C ALA A 129 -14.41 12.49 5.15
N LEU A 130 -13.90 12.80 3.96
CA LEU A 130 -14.61 13.51 2.88
C LEU A 130 -15.12 12.56 1.79
N SER A 131 -14.87 11.26 1.91
CA SER A 131 -15.18 10.27 0.89
C SER A 131 -16.44 9.50 1.20
N ASP A 132 -17.15 9.03 0.17
CA ASP A 132 -18.31 8.14 0.30
C ASP A 132 -17.88 6.69 0.53
N VAL A 133 -16.75 6.28 -0.06
CA VAL A 133 -16.19 4.93 0.06
C VAL A 133 -14.68 4.94 -0.21
N ILE A 134 -13.97 4.03 0.44
CA ILE A 134 -12.55 3.77 0.17
C ILE A 134 -12.42 2.60 -0.82
N CYS A 135 -11.34 2.57 -1.57
CA CYS A 135 -10.93 1.40 -2.34
C CYS A 135 -9.43 1.13 -2.18
N THR A 136 -9.01 -0.06 -2.61
CA THR A 136 -7.60 -0.42 -2.81
C THR A 136 -7.39 -0.84 -4.26
N SER A 137 -6.14 -0.99 -4.71
CA SER A 137 -5.87 -1.53 -6.06
C SER A 137 -6.47 -2.93 -6.28
N GLY A 138 -6.67 -3.69 -5.19
CA GLY A 138 -7.26 -5.03 -5.26
C GLY A 138 -8.77 -5.09 -5.48
N ASN A 139 -9.50 -4.05 -5.06
CA ASN A 139 -10.97 -4.02 -5.10
C ASN A 139 -11.58 -2.83 -5.86
N ALA A 140 -10.75 -1.91 -6.41
CA ALA A 140 -11.22 -0.66 -7.02
C ALA A 140 -12.26 -0.87 -8.13
N GLU A 141 -12.10 -1.89 -9.00
CA GLU A 141 -13.10 -2.23 -10.02
C GLU A 141 -14.46 -2.53 -9.38
N LYS A 142 -14.50 -3.34 -8.33
CA LYS A 142 -15.71 -3.73 -7.63
C LYS A 142 -16.38 -2.53 -6.97
N ILE A 143 -15.59 -1.68 -6.30
CA ILE A 143 -16.08 -0.47 -5.65
C ILE A 143 -16.66 0.51 -6.67
N VAL A 144 -15.97 0.76 -7.79
CA VAL A 144 -16.48 1.64 -8.86
C VAL A 144 -17.75 1.11 -9.49
N ARG A 145 -17.88 -0.22 -9.71
CA ARG A 145 -19.10 -0.84 -10.21
C ARG A 145 -20.28 -0.70 -9.25
N SER A 146 -20.02 -0.64 -7.94
CA SER A 146 -21.05 -0.48 -6.89
C SER A 146 -21.49 0.97 -6.68
N ALA A 147 -20.82 1.95 -7.30
CA ALA A 147 -21.18 3.35 -7.17
C ALA A 147 -22.56 3.65 -7.80
N PRO A 148 -23.36 4.55 -7.18
CA PRO A 148 -24.67 4.93 -7.71
C PRO A 148 -24.60 5.38 -9.18
N ALA A 149 -25.58 4.98 -9.98
CA ALA A 149 -25.60 5.29 -11.40
C ALA A 149 -25.95 6.75 -11.71
N ASP A 150 -26.64 7.40 -10.78
CA ASP A 150 -27.18 8.77 -10.86
C ASP A 150 -26.22 9.83 -10.29
N ARG A 151 -25.06 9.43 -9.79
CA ARG A 151 -24.03 10.35 -9.26
C ARG A 151 -22.79 10.35 -10.16
N ASN A 152 -22.17 11.53 -10.30
CA ASN A 152 -20.83 11.63 -10.89
C ASN A 152 -19.80 11.05 -9.92
N ILE A 153 -18.81 10.35 -10.44
CA ILE A 153 -17.74 9.80 -9.61
C ILE A 153 -16.53 10.73 -9.66
N LEU A 154 -16.02 11.09 -8.48
CA LEU A 154 -14.68 11.66 -8.34
C LEU A 154 -13.77 10.60 -7.74
N PHE A 155 -12.74 10.21 -8.47
CA PHE A 155 -11.71 9.26 -8.00
C PHE A 155 -10.47 10.00 -7.53
N VAL A 156 -10.07 9.80 -6.28
CA VAL A 156 -8.91 10.45 -5.65
C VAL A 156 -8.02 9.39 -5.00
N PRO A 157 -6.71 9.63 -4.77
CA PRO A 157 -5.90 10.67 -5.36
C PRO A 157 -5.15 10.24 -6.64
N ASP A 158 -5.12 8.94 -7.02
CA ASP A 158 -4.29 8.40 -8.10
C ASP A 158 -4.99 8.40 -9.45
N GLN A 159 -4.49 9.23 -10.39
CA GLN A 159 -5.03 9.31 -11.73
C GLN A 159 -4.79 8.04 -12.57
N ASN A 160 -3.66 7.34 -12.37
CA ASN A 160 -3.32 6.16 -13.16
C ASN A 160 -4.18 4.97 -12.78
N LEU A 161 -4.35 4.72 -11.46
CA LEU A 161 -5.29 3.71 -10.96
C LEU A 161 -6.72 4.05 -11.40
N GLY A 162 -7.14 5.32 -11.25
CA GLY A 162 -8.46 5.76 -11.69
C GLY A 162 -8.69 5.53 -13.18
N ALA A 163 -7.73 5.89 -14.04
CA ALA A 163 -7.80 5.66 -15.48
C ALA A 163 -7.88 4.16 -15.81
N TRP A 164 -7.07 3.32 -15.17
CA TRP A 164 -7.12 1.88 -15.33
C TRP A 164 -8.50 1.30 -14.95
N VAL A 165 -9.08 1.78 -13.85
CA VAL A 165 -10.41 1.33 -13.43
C VAL A 165 -11.49 1.81 -14.42
N MET A 166 -11.37 3.01 -15.00
CA MET A 166 -12.25 3.47 -16.07
C MET A 166 -12.22 2.53 -17.29
N GLU A 167 -11.01 2.13 -17.73
CA GLU A 167 -10.80 1.18 -18.82
C GLU A 167 -11.47 -0.17 -18.53
N ARG A 168 -11.35 -0.67 -17.29
CA ARG A 168 -11.87 -1.97 -16.86
C ARG A 168 -13.38 -2.00 -16.61
N THR A 169 -13.96 -0.87 -16.21
CA THR A 169 -15.38 -0.81 -15.81
C THR A 169 -16.28 -0.16 -16.83
N GLY A 170 -15.74 0.65 -17.75
CA GLY A 170 -16.49 1.51 -18.65
C GLY A 170 -17.18 2.70 -17.97
N ARG A 171 -17.02 2.87 -16.63
CA ARG A 171 -17.59 3.99 -15.86
C ARG A 171 -16.77 5.25 -16.09
N LYS A 172 -17.42 6.33 -16.48
CA LYS A 172 -16.77 7.65 -16.57
C LYS A 172 -16.58 8.21 -15.17
N MET A 173 -15.40 8.76 -14.91
CA MET A 173 -15.03 9.39 -13.62
C MET A 173 -14.22 10.64 -13.88
N ASP A 174 -14.39 11.64 -13.01
CA ASP A 174 -13.42 12.73 -12.89
C ASP A 174 -12.26 12.24 -12.02
N LEU A 175 -11.01 12.51 -12.42
CA LEU A 175 -9.81 12.01 -11.75
C LEU A 175 -9.03 13.15 -11.11
N TRP A 176 -8.66 12.98 -9.83
CA TRP A 176 -7.67 13.82 -9.20
C TRP A 176 -6.29 13.61 -9.83
N GLN A 177 -5.50 14.68 -9.99
CA GLN A 177 -4.26 14.66 -10.76
C GLN A 177 -3.03 14.25 -9.91
N GLY A 178 -3.19 13.33 -8.97
CA GLY A 178 -2.10 12.75 -8.20
C GLY A 178 -1.53 11.48 -8.84
N ASN A 179 -0.32 11.12 -8.44
CA ASN A 179 0.32 9.88 -8.84
C ASN A 179 1.35 9.41 -7.81
N CYS A 180 1.68 8.14 -7.82
CA CYS A 180 2.76 7.57 -7.03
C CYS A 180 4.10 7.80 -7.74
N TYR A 181 5.03 8.52 -7.09
CA TYR A 181 6.32 8.87 -7.69
C TYR A 181 7.14 7.64 -8.12
N ILE A 182 7.04 6.52 -7.41
CA ILE A 182 7.73 5.28 -7.78
C ILE A 182 7.15 4.67 -9.05
N HIS A 183 5.82 4.56 -9.13
CA HIS A 183 5.20 3.87 -10.25
C HIS A 183 5.24 4.67 -11.57
N VAL A 184 5.39 5.99 -11.51
CA VAL A 184 5.57 6.81 -12.72
C VAL A 184 7.02 6.89 -13.21
N GLU A 185 7.98 6.45 -12.40
CA GLU A 185 9.39 6.33 -12.84
C GLU A 185 9.62 5.12 -13.78
N PHE A 186 8.75 4.12 -13.75
CA PHE A 186 8.77 3.07 -14.75
C PHE A 186 8.31 3.62 -16.10
N THR A 187 9.10 3.36 -17.14
CA THR A 187 8.81 3.85 -18.50
C THR A 187 8.68 2.70 -19.49
N ALA A 188 7.91 2.91 -20.55
CA ALA A 188 7.82 1.94 -21.65
C ALA A 188 9.20 1.60 -22.24
N ARG A 189 10.09 2.60 -22.30
CA ARG A 189 11.46 2.44 -22.77
C ARG A 189 12.26 1.47 -21.88
N SER A 190 12.21 1.66 -20.58
CA SER A 190 12.94 0.81 -19.64
C SER A 190 12.39 -0.63 -19.62
N ILE A 191 11.07 -0.80 -19.76
CA ILE A 191 10.45 -2.13 -19.87
C ILE A 191 10.85 -2.82 -21.17
N ASN A 192 10.83 -2.14 -22.31
CA ASN A 192 11.26 -2.73 -23.57
C ASN A 192 12.74 -3.14 -23.53
N ARG A 193 13.61 -2.32 -22.92
CA ARG A 193 15.01 -2.65 -22.75
C ARG A 193 15.25 -3.90 -21.91
N ILE A 194 14.53 -4.08 -20.80
CA ILE A 194 14.69 -5.29 -19.97
C ILE A 194 14.16 -6.55 -20.69
N ARG A 195 13.13 -6.41 -21.53
CA ARG A 195 12.62 -7.48 -22.38
C ARG A 195 13.64 -7.98 -23.41
N GLU A 196 14.57 -7.15 -23.86
CA GLU A 196 15.67 -7.60 -24.74
C GLU A 196 16.56 -8.65 -24.05
N THR A 197 16.75 -8.49 -22.74
CA THR A 197 17.53 -9.45 -21.92
C THR A 197 16.71 -10.68 -21.53
N TYR A 198 15.40 -10.51 -21.30
CA TYR A 198 14.48 -11.56 -20.86
C TYR A 198 13.25 -11.66 -21.78
N PRO A 199 13.44 -12.08 -23.05
CA PRO A 199 12.41 -12.00 -24.09
C PRO A 199 11.17 -12.87 -23.83
N ASN A 200 11.29 -13.91 -23.00
CA ASN A 200 10.21 -14.82 -22.66
C ASN A 200 9.61 -14.57 -21.28
N ALA A 201 10.13 -13.60 -20.53
CA ALA A 201 9.62 -13.28 -19.20
C ALA A 201 8.35 -12.44 -19.31
N PRO A 202 7.21 -12.90 -18.78
CA PRO A 202 6.01 -12.07 -18.70
C PRO A 202 6.24 -10.90 -17.77
N VAL A 203 5.56 -9.77 -18.07
CA VAL A 203 5.60 -8.54 -17.31
C VAL A 203 4.33 -8.44 -16.47
N VAL A 204 4.44 -8.36 -15.16
CA VAL A 204 3.35 -8.01 -14.27
C VAL A 204 3.56 -6.62 -13.70
N ALA A 205 2.54 -5.73 -13.80
CA ALA A 205 2.64 -4.34 -13.40
C ALA A 205 1.55 -3.93 -12.40
N HIS A 206 1.89 -2.98 -11.53
CA HIS A 206 0.90 -2.36 -10.65
C HIS A 206 0.04 -1.34 -11.42
N PRO A 207 -1.28 -1.20 -11.13
CA PRO A 207 -2.15 -0.28 -11.84
C PRO A 207 -1.83 1.21 -11.62
N GLU A 208 -1.02 1.57 -10.64
CA GLU A 208 -0.47 2.93 -10.47
C GLU A 208 0.57 3.30 -11.53
N CYS A 209 1.08 2.33 -12.31
CA CYS A 209 1.95 2.58 -13.44
C CYS A 209 1.23 3.37 -14.53
N THR A 210 2.00 4.15 -15.29
CA THR A 210 1.48 4.92 -16.42
C THR A 210 0.82 4.02 -17.47
N TYR A 211 -0.12 4.57 -18.25
CA TYR A 211 -0.80 3.85 -19.33
C TYR A 211 0.17 3.15 -20.28
N ALA A 212 1.27 3.83 -20.66
CA ALA A 212 2.28 3.27 -21.56
C ALA A 212 2.96 2.00 -21.01
N VAL A 213 3.17 1.93 -19.69
CA VAL A 213 3.72 0.75 -19.02
C VAL A 213 2.66 -0.35 -18.91
N ARG A 214 1.43 0.00 -18.54
CA ARG A 214 0.33 -0.96 -18.45
C ARG A 214 0.03 -1.64 -19.78
N LEU A 215 0.17 -0.94 -20.92
CA LEU A 215 0.02 -1.54 -22.26
C LEU A 215 1.08 -2.60 -22.59
N LEU A 216 2.24 -2.55 -21.96
CA LEU A 216 3.32 -3.53 -22.15
C LEU A 216 3.21 -4.70 -21.17
N ALA A 217 2.39 -4.61 -20.14
CA ALA A 217 2.25 -5.65 -19.15
C ALA A 217 1.35 -6.79 -19.65
N ASP A 218 1.74 -8.03 -19.37
CA ASP A 218 0.94 -9.22 -19.61
C ASP A 218 -0.18 -9.36 -18.56
N GLU A 219 0.05 -8.81 -17.35
CA GLU A 219 -0.96 -8.68 -16.30
C GLU A 219 -0.81 -7.34 -15.57
N VAL A 220 -1.93 -6.67 -15.29
CA VAL A 220 -1.99 -5.47 -14.45
C VAL A 220 -2.88 -5.75 -13.24
N CYS A 221 -2.28 -5.75 -12.04
CA CYS A 221 -3.00 -6.15 -10.84
C CYS A 221 -2.38 -5.62 -9.55
N SER A 222 -3.11 -5.78 -8.41
CA SER A 222 -2.59 -5.47 -7.07
C SER A 222 -1.47 -6.44 -6.65
N THR A 223 -0.72 -6.08 -5.60
CA THR A 223 0.40 -6.90 -5.10
C THR A 223 -0.05 -8.30 -4.66
N GLU A 224 -1.23 -8.49 -4.07
CA GLU A 224 -1.76 -9.82 -3.73
C GLU A 224 -2.05 -10.65 -4.98
N LYS A 225 -2.63 -10.03 -6.00
CA LYS A 225 -2.85 -10.72 -7.29
C LYS A 225 -1.55 -10.99 -8.03
N MET A 226 -0.49 -10.18 -7.83
CA MET A 226 0.85 -10.46 -8.37
C MET A 226 1.41 -11.77 -7.82
N VAL A 227 1.26 -12.05 -6.52
CA VAL A 227 1.66 -13.34 -5.93
C VAL A 227 0.93 -14.49 -6.62
N THR A 228 -0.39 -14.36 -6.80
CA THR A 228 -1.22 -15.36 -7.46
C THR A 228 -0.82 -15.56 -8.92
N PHE A 229 -0.60 -14.46 -9.66
CA PHE A 229 -0.12 -14.51 -11.05
C PHE A 229 1.24 -15.21 -11.15
N CYS A 230 2.19 -14.80 -10.31
CA CYS A 230 3.54 -15.39 -10.29
C CYS A 230 3.52 -16.88 -9.94
N ARG A 231 2.63 -17.29 -9.03
CA ARG A 231 2.47 -18.71 -8.64
C ARG A 231 1.92 -19.56 -9.80
N ASN A 232 0.93 -19.04 -10.50
CA ASN A 232 0.21 -19.75 -11.56
C ASN A 232 0.90 -19.67 -12.93
N SER A 233 1.78 -18.72 -13.16
CA SER A 233 2.52 -18.57 -14.41
C SER A 233 3.44 -19.79 -14.64
N PRO A 234 3.49 -20.35 -15.84
CA PRO A 234 4.45 -21.41 -16.19
C PRO A 234 5.89 -20.87 -16.36
N ALA A 235 6.07 -19.57 -16.49
CA ALA A 235 7.36 -18.93 -16.69
C ALA A 235 8.25 -19.07 -15.45
N ARG A 236 9.54 -19.30 -15.68
CA ARG A 236 10.57 -19.33 -14.63
C ARG A 236 11.14 -17.95 -14.29
N GLU A 237 11.01 -17.02 -15.22
CA GLU A 237 11.48 -15.64 -15.11
C GLU A 237 10.28 -14.73 -15.26
N ILE A 238 10.13 -13.75 -14.38
CA ILE A 238 8.99 -12.80 -14.38
C ILE A 238 9.52 -11.41 -14.09
N ILE A 239 9.20 -10.45 -14.95
CA ILE A 239 9.50 -9.02 -14.74
C ILE A 239 8.40 -8.41 -13.88
N VAL A 240 8.77 -7.86 -12.72
CA VAL A 240 7.86 -7.34 -11.71
C VAL A 240 7.98 -5.82 -11.66
N VAL A 241 6.95 -5.13 -12.17
CA VAL A 241 6.94 -3.66 -12.32
C VAL A 241 6.10 -3.06 -11.19
N THR A 242 6.70 -3.02 -10.02
CA THR A 242 6.23 -2.35 -8.80
C THR A 242 7.41 -2.09 -7.88
N GLU A 243 7.16 -1.57 -6.68
CA GLU A 243 8.19 -1.31 -5.67
C GLU A 243 8.98 -2.57 -5.32
N ALA A 244 10.32 -2.43 -5.22
CA ALA A 244 11.26 -3.55 -5.15
C ALA A 244 11.11 -4.45 -3.92
N GLY A 245 10.58 -3.96 -2.80
CA GLY A 245 10.30 -4.76 -1.59
C GLY A 245 9.38 -5.94 -1.85
N MET A 246 8.51 -5.84 -2.88
CA MET A 246 7.64 -6.93 -3.31
C MET A 246 8.42 -8.20 -3.69
N LEU A 247 9.65 -8.06 -4.19
CA LEU A 247 10.46 -9.19 -4.63
C LEU A 247 10.84 -10.12 -3.47
N HIS A 248 11.03 -9.59 -2.26
CA HIS A 248 11.32 -10.41 -1.09
C HIS A 248 10.16 -11.36 -0.79
N ARG A 249 8.95 -10.84 -0.75
CA ARG A 249 7.75 -11.65 -0.56
C ARG A 249 7.56 -12.69 -1.67
N LEU A 250 7.75 -12.29 -2.93
CA LEU A 250 7.61 -13.22 -4.06
C LEU A 250 8.62 -14.37 -3.98
N LYS A 251 9.88 -14.11 -3.60
CA LYS A 251 10.90 -15.13 -3.42
C LYS A 251 10.54 -16.13 -2.32
N LYS A 252 9.90 -15.65 -1.23
CA LYS A 252 9.45 -16.50 -0.11
C LYS A 252 8.24 -17.35 -0.50
N GLU A 253 7.23 -16.77 -1.15
CA GLU A 253 5.96 -17.44 -1.41
C GLU A 253 5.94 -18.25 -2.70
N VAL A 254 6.84 -17.94 -3.65
CA VAL A 254 6.93 -18.63 -4.96
C VAL A 254 8.39 -19.01 -5.23
N PRO A 255 8.96 -19.93 -4.45
CA PRO A 255 10.36 -20.33 -4.60
C PRO A 255 10.59 -21.00 -5.97
N GLY A 256 11.83 -20.92 -6.47
CA GLY A 256 12.25 -21.55 -7.73
C GLY A 256 12.00 -20.74 -8.99
N LYS A 257 11.52 -19.48 -8.86
CA LYS A 257 11.42 -18.52 -9.96
C LYS A 257 12.38 -17.35 -9.78
N LEU A 258 12.82 -16.80 -10.90
CA LEU A 258 13.60 -15.55 -10.95
C LEU A 258 12.65 -14.37 -11.12
N PHE A 259 12.63 -13.49 -10.12
CA PHE A 259 11.89 -12.24 -10.19
C PHE A 259 12.84 -11.10 -10.53
N ILE A 260 12.58 -10.46 -11.66
CA ILE A 260 13.40 -9.40 -12.24
C ILE A 260 12.72 -8.08 -11.90
N PRO A 261 13.38 -7.16 -11.15
CA PRO A 261 12.80 -5.86 -10.85
C PRO A 261 12.58 -5.06 -12.13
N GLY A 262 11.43 -4.40 -12.23
CA GLY A 262 11.19 -3.40 -13.26
C GLY A 262 12.25 -2.29 -13.16
N PRO A 263 12.99 -1.98 -14.24
CA PRO A 263 13.99 -0.91 -14.19
C PRO A 263 13.34 0.47 -14.27
N THR A 264 13.88 1.42 -13.53
CA THR A 264 13.61 2.84 -13.70
C THR A 264 14.69 3.49 -14.57
N GLU A 265 14.47 4.69 -15.09
CA GLU A 265 15.45 5.33 -15.98
C GLU A 265 16.75 5.73 -15.25
N ASN A 266 16.64 6.09 -13.97
CA ASN A 266 17.75 6.68 -13.20
C ASN A 266 18.49 5.67 -12.32
N CYS A 267 17.88 4.56 -11.94
CA CYS A 267 18.51 3.46 -11.20
C CYS A 267 17.67 2.19 -11.31
N PHE A 268 18.26 1.05 -10.91
CA PHE A 268 17.52 -0.22 -10.83
C PHE A 268 16.76 -0.39 -9.50
N CYS A 269 16.66 0.67 -8.68
CA CYS A 269 16.20 0.51 -7.31
C CYS A 269 14.67 0.44 -7.19
N GLY A 270 13.90 1.23 -7.93
CA GLY A 270 12.42 1.20 -7.81
C GLY A 270 11.89 1.18 -6.37
N GLU A 271 12.62 1.80 -5.41
CA GLU A 271 12.36 1.71 -3.99
C GLU A 271 11.64 2.96 -3.47
N CYS A 272 10.60 2.76 -2.67
CA CYS A 272 9.90 3.83 -2.00
C CYS A 272 10.67 4.30 -0.77
N ARG A 273 11.27 5.51 -0.82
CA ARG A 273 12.02 6.09 0.29
C ARG A 273 11.23 6.12 1.60
N PHE A 274 9.94 6.39 1.54
CA PHE A 274 9.08 6.46 2.72
C PHE A 274 8.90 5.09 3.39
N MET A 275 8.73 4.02 2.60
CA MET A 275 8.67 2.65 3.12
C MET A 275 9.99 2.24 3.78
N LYS A 276 11.14 2.71 3.24
CA LYS A 276 12.49 2.40 3.74
C LYS A 276 12.90 3.25 4.95
N MET A 277 12.07 4.20 5.39
CA MET A 277 12.31 4.94 6.64
C MET A 277 12.10 4.09 7.89
N ASN A 278 11.26 3.07 7.80
CA ASN A 278 11.12 2.08 8.87
C ASN A 278 12.33 1.12 8.82
N THR A 279 12.95 0.93 9.96
CA THR A 279 14.06 -0.02 10.14
C THR A 279 13.79 -0.94 11.32
N LEU A 280 14.60 -1.98 11.46
CA LEU A 280 14.50 -2.92 12.57
C LEU A 280 14.72 -2.22 13.92
N GLU A 281 15.70 -1.29 13.99
CA GLU A 281 16.02 -0.51 15.18
C GLU A 281 14.84 0.41 15.57
N LYS A 282 14.20 1.06 14.59
CA LYS A 282 13.02 1.90 14.85
C LYS A 282 11.80 1.07 15.28
N ALA A 283 11.63 -0.12 14.73
CA ALA A 283 10.59 -1.06 15.15
C ALA A 283 10.79 -1.52 16.59
N HIS A 284 12.03 -1.88 16.95
CA HIS A 284 12.42 -2.19 18.32
C HIS A 284 12.16 -1.02 19.27
N ALA A 285 12.67 0.18 18.94
CA ALA A 285 12.48 1.38 19.75
C ALA A 285 10.98 1.74 19.92
N ALA A 286 10.16 1.54 18.88
CA ALA A 286 8.73 1.79 18.96
C ALA A 286 8.03 0.86 19.96
N LEU A 287 8.34 -0.43 19.96
CA LEU A 287 7.78 -1.39 20.93
C LEU A 287 8.33 -1.16 22.34
N LEU A 288 9.63 -0.87 22.48
CA LEU A 288 10.26 -0.61 23.77
C LEU A 288 9.64 0.61 24.47
N ASN A 289 9.55 1.74 23.74
CA ASN A 289 9.08 3.01 24.25
C ASN A 289 7.57 3.20 24.16
N MET A 290 6.85 2.29 23.49
CA MET A 290 5.42 2.40 23.18
C MET A 290 5.08 3.73 22.45
N SER A 291 5.96 4.13 21.52
CA SER A 291 5.97 5.45 20.84
C SER A 291 6.87 5.35 19.59
N PRO A 292 6.61 6.14 18.53
CA PRO A 292 5.49 7.08 18.40
C PRO A 292 4.14 6.40 18.12
N GLU A 293 3.08 6.98 18.67
CA GLU A 293 1.70 6.52 18.49
C GLU A 293 0.95 7.40 17.50
N ILE A 294 0.13 6.77 16.66
CA ILE A 294 -0.83 7.45 15.80
C ILE A 294 -2.04 7.91 16.62
N VAL A 295 -2.26 9.21 16.68
CA VAL A 295 -3.37 9.83 17.39
C VAL A 295 -4.24 10.60 16.41
N LEU A 296 -5.54 10.37 16.46
CA LEU A 296 -6.53 11.06 15.63
C LEU A 296 -7.60 11.71 16.51
N PRO A 297 -8.03 12.97 16.19
CA PRO A 297 -9.19 13.55 16.82
C PRO A 297 -10.42 12.65 16.60
N GLU A 298 -11.20 12.38 17.67
CA GLU A 298 -12.29 11.40 17.62
C GLU A 298 -13.37 11.77 16.59
N ALA A 299 -13.66 13.05 16.41
CA ALA A 299 -14.60 13.51 15.39
C ALA A 299 -14.12 13.21 13.96
N LEU A 300 -12.80 13.32 13.70
CA LEU A 300 -12.20 12.96 12.42
C LEU A 300 -12.21 11.45 12.22
N ARG A 301 -11.78 10.70 13.25
CA ARG A 301 -11.74 9.23 13.23
C ARG A 301 -13.11 8.66 12.85
N LYS A 302 -14.18 9.07 13.55
CA LYS A 302 -15.56 8.59 13.28
C LYS A 302 -16.02 8.89 11.85
N ARG A 303 -15.69 10.05 11.32
CA ARG A 303 -16.05 10.39 9.94
C ARG A 303 -15.29 9.55 8.91
N ALA A 304 -14.01 9.25 9.17
CA ALA A 304 -13.17 8.44 8.29
C ALA A 304 -13.47 6.93 8.38
N GLU A 305 -14.11 6.46 9.45
CA GLU A 305 -14.43 5.05 9.68
C GLU A 305 -15.50 4.52 8.72
N ALA A 306 -16.57 5.26 8.51
CA ALA A 306 -17.71 4.82 7.69
C ALA A 306 -17.31 4.42 6.25
N PRO A 307 -16.54 5.24 5.48
CA PRO A 307 -16.13 4.85 4.13
C PRO A 307 -15.15 3.67 4.09
N ILE A 308 -14.35 3.45 5.15
CA ILE A 308 -13.49 2.25 5.27
C ILE A 308 -14.35 1.02 5.52
N LEU A 309 -15.29 1.07 6.47
CA LEU A 309 -16.19 -0.06 6.76
C LEU A 309 -17.02 -0.43 5.52
N ARG A 310 -17.50 0.57 4.76
CA ARG A 310 -18.19 0.34 3.49
C ARG A 310 -17.32 -0.39 2.48
N MET A 311 -16.05 -0.03 2.36
CA MET A 311 -15.08 -0.76 1.51
C MET A 311 -14.98 -2.22 1.96
N LEU A 312 -14.79 -2.46 3.25
CA LEU A 312 -14.63 -3.82 3.80
C LEU A 312 -15.89 -4.66 3.56
N GLU A 313 -17.08 -4.09 3.75
CA GLU A 313 -18.37 -4.75 3.48
C GLU A 313 -18.50 -5.12 2.00
N LEU A 314 -18.33 -4.15 1.10
CA LEU A 314 -18.41 -4.37 -0.34
C LEU A 314 -17.36 -5.36 -0.85
N SER A 315 -16.24 -5.51 -0.17
CA SER A 315 -15.17 -6.43 -0.57
C SER A 315 -15.47 -7.89 -0.21
N LYS A 316 -16.31 -8.15 0.80
CA LYS A 316 -16.70 -9.51 1.23
C LYS A 316 -17.66 -10.21 0.26
N SER A 317 -18.50 -9.46 -0.45
CA SER A 317 -19.48 -9.96 -1.42
C SER A 317 -18.80 -10.20 -2.77
#